data_ecb7a29c851ff744f91a74b7df576ccd
#
_entry.id   ecb7a29c851ff744f91a74b7df576ccd
#
_cell.length_a   1.000
_cell.length_b   1.000
_cell.length_c   1.000
_cell.angle_alpha   90.00
_cell.angle_beta   90.00
_cell.angle_gamma   90.00
#
_symmetry.space_group_name_H-M   'P 1'
#
loop_
_entity.id
_entity.type
_entity.pdbx_description
1 polymer ?
#
loop_
_entity_poly.entity_id
_entity_poly.type
_entity_poly.pdbx_seq_one_letter_code
_entity_poly.pdbx_strand_id
1 'polypeptide(L)'
;MKKQTLLGTLLGLSLLSSATVAHIEQSEPLQSLRQSYFALLGMTFGPMGDMVKGKIEWDNALFTTWANDLNHAAQFGVERGFAPGSDKGMTRAKPNIWSNMDDFQSKLDNFRAAAASLADIAAEGDPAASRKQFVATGGTCKACHDEYKSKDYLYSRYSA
;
A
#
# COMPACT_ATOMS: atom_id res chain seq x y z
N MET A 1 63.86 43.38 -20.13
CA MET A 1 63.46 41.96 -19.87
C MET A 1 62.22 42.03 -19.03
N LYS A 2 61.00 41.76 -19.63
CA LYS A 2 59.71 41.83 -18.96
C LYS A 2 59.27 40.40 -18.56
N LYS A 3 59.15 40.21 -17.27
CA LYS A 3 58.56 38.93 -16.72
C LYS A 3 57.03 39.00 -16.84
N GLN A 4 56.45 38.13 -17.62
CA GLN A 4 54.99 37.93 -17.66
C GLN A 4 54.61 36.86 -16.66
N THR A 5 53.81 37.24 -15.70
CA THR A 5 53.19 36.34 -14.72
C THR A 5 51.85 35.82 -15.31
N LEU A 6 51.76 34.54 -15.62
CA LEU A 6 50.48 33.89 -15.98
C LEU A 6 49.67 33.59 -14.69
N LEU A 7 48.53 34.24 -14.58
CA LEU A 7 47.53 33.97 -13.56
C LEU A 7 46.58 32.88 -14.10
N GLY A 8 46.72 31.66 -13.61
CA GLY A 8 45.83 30.57 -13.96
C GLY A 8 44.56 30.65 -13.13
N THR A 9 43.41 30.87 -13.80
CA THR A 9 42.08 30.86 -13.20
C THR A 9 41.61 29.42 -13.15
N LEU A 10 41.60 28.80 -11.97
CA LEU A 10 40.90 27.52 -11.75
C LEU A 10 39.39 27.79 -11.69
N LEU A 11 38.65 27.38 -12.74
CA LEU A 11 37.21 27.30 -12.72
C LEU A 11 36.82 26.01 -11.96
N GLY A 12 36.41 26.18 -10.71
CA GLY A 12 35.81 25.08 -9.91
C GLY A 12 34.42 24.75 -10.44
N LEU A 13 34.30 23.62 -11.12
CA LEU A 13 33.01 23.05 -11.55
C LEU A 13 32.33 22.41 -10.32
N SER A 14 31.46 23.15 -9.65
CA SER A 14 30.63 22.63 -8.58
C SER A 14 29.54 21.72 -9.19
N LEU A 15 29.74 20.41 -9.15
CA LEU A 15 28.69 19.43 -9.44
C LEU A 15 27.66 19.50 -8.32
N LEU A 16 26.59 20.26 -8.55
CA LEU A 16 25.37 20.18 -7.75
C LEU A 16 24.73 18.81 -8.02
N SER A 17 25.08 17.82 -7.21
CA SER A 17 24.34 16.56 -7.14
C SER A 17 22.95 16.86 -6.62
N SER A 18 21.97 17.02 -7.51
CA SER A 18 20.55 17.02 -7.17
C SER A 18 20.25 15.62 -6.67
N ALA A 19 20.23 15.42 -5.34
CA ALA A 19 19.65 14.24 -4.75
C ALA A 19 18.17 14.22 -5.14
N THR A 20 17.81 13.39 -6.10
CA THR A 20 16.41 13.04 -6.36
C THR A 20 15.90 12.27 -5.15
N VAL A 21 15.38 12.99 -4.15
CA VAL A 21 14.63 12.40 -3.07
C VAL A 21 13.38 11.81 -3.72
N ALA A 22 13.20 10.50 -3.63
CA ALA A 22 11.94 9.88 -4.00
C ALA A 22 10.85 10.61 -3.20
N HIS A 23 9.99 11.36 -3.90
CA HIS A 23 8.94 12.14 -3.28
C HIS A 23 7.86 11.21 -2.71
N ILE A 24 8.04 10.80 -1.46
CA ILE A 24 6.89 10.56 -0.59
C ILE A 24 6.33 11.96 -0.35
N GLU A 25 5.06 12.20 -0.67
CA GLU A 25 4.40 13.48 -0.42
C GLU A 25 4.57 13.86 1.05
N GLN A 26 5.56 14.73 1.32
CA GLN A 26 5.95 15.06 2.69
C GLN A 26 4.88 15.91 3.42
N SER A 27 3.96 16.51 2.66
CA SER A 27 2.86 17.30 3.22
C SER A 27 1.84 16.43 3.97
N GLU A 28 1.66 15.15 3.58
CA GLU A 28 0.68 14.23 4.16
C GLU A 28 1.27 12.81 4.36
N PRO A 29 2.23 12.64 5.27
CA PRO A 29 2.98 11.38 5.41
C PRO A 29 2.09 10.20 5.82
N LEU A 30 1.04 10.43 6.63
CA LEU A 30 0.11 9.39 7.04
C LEU A 30 -0.79 8.93 5.88
N GLN A 31 -1.15 9.83 4.97
CA GLN A 31 -1.84 9.48 3.74
C GLN A 31 -0.94 8.62 2.84
N SER A 32 0.32 9.00 2.68
CA SER A 32 1.30 8.23 1.90
C SER A 32 1.49 6.83 2.48
N LEU A 33 1.55 6.70 3.80
CA LEU A 33 1.60 5.40 4.49
C LEU A 33 0.39 4.53 4.12
N ARG A 34 -0.82 5.06 4.21
CA ARG A 34 -2.06 4.34 3.85
C ARG A 34 -2.03 3.88 2.39
N GLN A 35 -1.69 4.80 1.47
CA GLN A 35 -1.65 4.50 0.04
C GLN A 35 -0.62 3.42 -0.30
N SER A 36 0.57 3.50 0.28
CA SER A 36 1.62 2.49 0.09
C SER A 36 1.20 1.12 0.62
N TYR A 37 0.60 1.07 1.80
CA TYR A 37 0.09 -0.16 2.38
C TYR A 37 -0.95 -0.83 1.46
N PHE A 38 -1.97 -0.11 1.04
CA PHE A 38 -3.02 -0.67 0.19
C PHE A 38 -2.53 -0.99 -1.22
N ALA A 39 -1.49 -0.30 -1.72
CA ALA A 39 -0.84 -0.66 -2.97
C ALA A 39 -0.12 -2.01 -2.85
N LEU A 40 0.61 -2.26 -1.77
CA LEU A 40 1.25 -3.57 -1.51
C LEU A 40 0.23 -4.70 -1.46
N LEU A 41 -0.90 -4.51 -0.74
CA LEU A 41 -1.97 -5.51 -0.72
C LEU A 41 -2.53 -5.78 -2.13
N GLY A 42 -2.72 -4.74 -2.94
CA GLY A 42 -3.19 -4.86 -4.31
C GLY A 42 -2.21 -5.62 -5.22
N MET A 43 -0.92 -5.40 -5.05
CA MET A 43 0.14 -6.06 -5.83
C MET A 43 0.26 -7.56 -5.51
N THR A 44 -0.05 -7.97 -4.29
CA THR A 44 -0.04 -9.40 -3.91
C THR A 44 -1.38 -10.07 -4.24
N PHE A 45 -2.50 -9.41 -3.97
CA PHE A 45 -3.84 -9.98 -4.17
C PHE A 45 -4.27 -10.03 -5.64
N GLY A 46 -3.83 -9.08 -6.47
CA GLY A 46 -4.20 -8.96 -7.88
C GLY A 46 -3.82 -10.19 -8.70
N PRO A 47 -2.55 -10.60 -8.73
CA PRO A 47 -2.10 -11.79 -9.47
C PRO A 47 -2.78 -13.08 -9.02
N MET A 48 -3.00 -13.29 -7.72
CA MET A 48 -3.81 -14.41 -7.22
C MET A 48 -5.22 -14.39 -7.82
N GLY A 49 -5.83 -13.20 -7.93
CA GLY A 49 -7.13 -13.02 -8.55
C GLY A 49 -7.15 -13.37 -10.04
N ASP A 50 -6.06 -13.14 -10.76
CA ASP A 50 -5.93 -13.51 -12.17
C ASP A 50 -5.77 -15.04 -12.33
N MET A 51 -5.06 -15.74 -11.41
CA MET A 51 -5.06 -17.20 -11.32
C MET A 51 -6.45 -17.78 -11.02
N VAL A 52 -7.14 -17.21 -10.02
CA VAL A 52 -8.48 -17.68 -9.63
C VAL A 52 -9.48 -17.55 -10.78
N LYS A 53 -9.38 -16.51 -11.60
CA LYS A 53 -10.23 -16.25 -12.76
C LYS A 53 -9.78 -16.99 -14.02
N GLY A 54 -8.67 -17.74 -13.97
CA GLY A 54 -8.12 -18.45 -15.13
C GLY A 54 -7.51 -17.55 -16.22
N LYS A 55 -7.16 -16.32 -15.90
CA LYS A 55 -6.47 -15.41 -16.83
C LYS A 55 -5.01 -15.75 -16.99
N ILE A 56 -4.40 -16.32 -15.97
CA ILE A 56 -3.06 -16.90 -15.96
C ILE A 56 -3.15 -18.32 -15.43
N GLU A 57 -2.21 -19.17 -15.84
CA GLU A 57 -2.14 -20.55 -15.40
C GLU A 57 -1.96 -20.66 -13.88
N TRP A 58 -2.57 -21.70 -13.29
CA TRP A 58 -2.48 -21.96 -11.87
C TRP A 58 -1.09 -22.53 -11.52
N ASP A 59 -0.40 -21.86 -10.60
CA ASP A 59 0.87 -22.29 -10.02
C ASP A 59 0.75 -22.27 -8.51
N ASN A 60 0.78 -23.44 -7.86
CA ASN A 60 0.66 -23.56 -6.42
C ASN A 60 1.79 -22.82 -5.68
N ALA A 61 3.04 -22.94 -6.15
CA ALA A 61 4.18 -22.34 -5.48
C ALA A 61 4.11 -20.81 -5.51
N LEU A 62 3.76 -20.27 -6.67
CA LEU A 62 3.61 -18.82 -6.85
C LEU A 62 2.39 -18.28 -6.09
N PHE A 63 1.26 -19.01 -6.10
CA PHE A 63 0.08 -18.63 -5.32
C PHE A 63 0.39 -18.59 -3.82
N THR A 64 1.08 -19.61 -3.31
CA THR A 64 1.52 -19.68 -1.90
C THR A 64 2.47 -18.53 -1.55
N THR A 65 3.39 -18.19 -2.44
CA THR A 65 4.30 -17.04 -2.24
C THR A 65 3.50 -15.75 -2.08
N TRP A 66 2.56 -15.45 -2.98
CA TRP A 66 1.74 -14.25 -2.90
C TRP A 66 0.79 -14.25 -1.69
N ALA A 67 0.28 -15.41 -1.28
CA ALA A 67 -0.56 -15.52 -0.08
C ALA A 67 0.24 -15.20 1.20
N ASN A 68 1.49 -15.67 1.29
CA ASN A 68 2.40 -15.33 2.37
C ASN A 68 2.75 -13.84 2.37
N ASP A 69 3.07 -13.26 1.22
CA ASP A 69 3.38 -11.83 1.10
C ASP A 69 2.17 -10.97 1.51
N LEU A 70 0.95 -11.37 1.09
CA LEU A 70 -0.29 -10.72 1.53
C LEU A 70 -0.44 -10.79 3.05
N ASN A 71 -0.23 -11.97 3.66
CA ASN A 71 -0.32 -12.14 5.10
C ASN A 71 0.69 -11.25 5.84
N HIS A 72 1.96 -11.26 5.42
CA HIS A 72 2.99 -10.40 6.02
C HIS A 72 2.62 -8.91 5.91
N ALA A 73 2.18 -8.46 4.74
CA ALA A 73 1.73 -7.09 4.55
C ALA A 73 0.50 -6.77 5.41
N ALA A 74 -0.45 -7.69 5.54
CA ALA A 74 -1.67 -7.50 6.32
C ALA A 74 -1.39 -7.25 7.81
N GLN A 75 -0.31 -7.83 8.37
CA GLN A 75 0.07 -7.64 9.78
C GLN A 75 0.71 -6.27 10.07
N PHE A 76 0.99 -5.48 9.04
CA PHE A 76 1.50 -4.12 9.26
C PHE A 76 0.44 -3.24 9.94
N GLY A 77 0.86 -2.46 10.94
CA GLY A 77 -0.03 -1.59 11.72
C GLY A 77 -0.48 -0.34 10.96
N VAL A 78 -1.25 -0.52 9.90
CA VAL A 78 -1.75 0.58 9.05
C VAL A 78 -2.69 1.54 9.78
N GLU A 79 -3.34 1.10 10.86
CA GLU A 79 -4.19 1.94 11.71
C GLU A 79 -3.48 3.19 12.22
N ARG A 80 -2.16 3.16 12.38
CA ARG A 80 -1.34 4.33 12.71
C ARG A 80 -1.42 5.44 11.66
N GLY A 81 -1.74 5.07 10.42
CA GLY A 81 -1.98 6.01 9.32
C GLY A 81 -3.33 6.73 9.40
N PHE A 82 -4.20 6.35 10.35
CA PHE A 82 -5.52 6.95 10.56
C PHE A 82 -5.61 7.73 11.88
N ALA A 83 -4.49 8.33 12.31
CA ALA A 83 -4.46 9.18 13.50
C ALA A 83 -5.45 10.35 13.39
N PRO A 84 -5.95 10.90 14.50
CA PRO A 84 -6.82 12.07 14.49
C PRO A 84 -6.23 13.22 13.67
N GLY A 85 -7.04 13.85 12.81
CA GLY A 85 -6.62 14.95 11.93
C GLY A 85 -5.86 14.54 10.68
N SER A 86 -5.72 13.23 10.38
CA SER A 86 -5.08 12.72 9.15
C SER A 86 -6.06 12.46 8.00
N ASP A 87 -7.27 12.96 8.09
CA ASP A 87 -8.33 12.87 7.09
C ASP A 87 -8.18 13.89 5.94
N LYS A 88 -6.99 14.49 5.83
CA LYS A 88 -6.66 15.56 4.88
C LYS A 88 -6.03 15.04 3.60
N GLY A 89 -5.93 15.95 2.62
CA GLY A 89 -5.26 15.68 1.35
C GLY A 89 -6.12 14.90 0.36
N MET A 90 -5.48 14.39 -0.68
CA MET A 90 -6.14 13.67 -1.77
C MET A 90 -6.30 12.20 -1.39
N THR A 91 -7.44 11.85 -0.81
CA THR A 91 -7.71 10.54 -0.23
C THR A 91 -9.04 9.96 -0.70
N ARG A 92 -9.18 8.63 -0.61
CA ARG A 92 -10.45 7.91 -0.75
C ARG A 92 -10.97 7.39 0.60
N ALA A 93 -10.25 7.64 1.68
CA ALA A 93 -10.70 7.32 3.02
C ALA A 93 -11.86 8.26 3.42
N LYS A 94 -13.03 7.67 3.73
CA LYS A 94 -14.20 8.45 4.14
C LYS A 94 -14.02 8.97 5.58
N PRO A 95 -14.56 10.16 5.92
CA PRO A 95 -14.43 10.74 7.26
C PRO A 95 -15.00 9.88 8.40
N ASN A 96 -15.99 9.02 8.09
CA ASN A 96 -16.60 8.14 9.08
C ASN A 96 -15.64 7.10 9.68
N ILE A 97 -14.45 6.88 9.11
CA ILE A 97 -13.38 6.06 9.72
C ILE A 97 -13.04 6.62 11.11
N TRP A 98 -12.81 7.92 11.20
CA TRP A 98 -12.36 8.58 12.45
C TRP A 98 -13.45 8.67 13.52
N SER A 99 -14.72 8.56 13.14
CA SER A 99 -15.86 8.50 14.09
C SER A 99 -16.30 7.07 14.45
N ASN A 100 -15.79 6.05 13.74
CA ASN A 100 -16.14 4.63 13.95
C ASN A 100 -14.89 3.76 13.99
N MET A 101 -13.88 4.20 14.72
CA MET A 101 -12.54 3.56 14.73
C MET A 101 -12.59 2.10 15.19
N ASP A 102 -13.46 1.76 16.15
CA ASP A 102 -13.59 0.39 16.67
C ASP A 102 -14.12 -0.58 15.58
N ASP A 103 -15.12 -0.17 14.81
CA ASP A 103 -15.62 -0.97 13.69
C ASP A 103 -14.58 -1.05 12.55
N PHE A 104 -13.92 0.06 12.25
CA PHE A 104 -12.83 0.07 11.28
C PHE A 104 -11.71 -0.89 11.67
N GLN A 105 -11.29 -0.88 12.93
CA GLN A 105 -10.28 -1.81 13.46
C GLN A 105 -10.76 -3.27 13.37
N SER A 106 -12.01 -3.54 13.75
CA SER A 106 -12.60 -4.87 13.63
C SER A 106 -12.56 -5.40 12.19
N LYS A 107 -12.82 -4.54 11.19
CA LYS A 107 -12.72 -4.92 9.77
C LYS A 107 -11.28 -5.19 9.34
N LEU A 108 -10.30 -4.43 9.85
CA LEU A 108 -8.88 -4.72 9.63
C LEU A 108 -8.47 -6.07 10.23
N ASP A 109 -8.92 -6.37 11.43
CA ASP A 109 -8.60 -7.62 12.12
C ASP A 109 -9.24 -8.84 11.41
N ASN A 110 -10.46 -8.69 10.91
CA ASN A 110 -11.10 -9.70 10.08
C ASN A 110 -10.33 -9.96 8.78
N PHE A 111 -9.80 -8.91 8.15
CA PHE A 111 -8.93 -9.06 6.99
C PHE A 111 -7.62 -9.75 7.34
N ARG A 112 -6.97 -9.39 8.44
CA ARG A 112 -5.72 -10.02 8.91
C ARG A 112 -5.90 -11.51 9.16
N ALA A 113 -6.99 -11.88 9.83
CA ALA A 113 -7.33 -13.28 10.06
C ALA A 113 -7.59 -14.05 8.75
N ALA A 114 -8.30 -13.44 7.80
CA ALA A 114 -8.57 -14.05 6.50
C ALA A 114 -7.30 -14.20 5.65
N ALA A 115 -6.37 -13.23 5.71
CA ALA A 115 -5.09 -13.31 5.02
C ALA A 115 -4.18 -14.40 5.61
N ALA A 116 -4.15 -14.56 6.93
CA ALA A 116 -3.44 -15.65 7.59
C ALA A 116 -4.01 -17.01 7.17
N SER A 117 -5.33 -17.18 7.22
CA SER A 117 -5.99 -18.40 6.76
C SER A 117 -5.73 -18.71 5.28
N LEU A 118 -5.62 -17.67 4.43
CA LEU A 118 -5.28 -17.85 3.01
C LEU A 118 -3.86 -18.38 2.85
N ALA A 119 -2.90 -17.88 3.61
CA ALA A 119 -1.52 -18.35 3.58
C ALA A 119 -1.42 -19.82 4.04
N ASP A 120 -2.10 -20.18 5.14
CA ASP A 120 -2.12 -21.54 5.68
C ASP A 120 -2.73 -22.53 4.67
N ILE A 121 -3.89 -22.22 4.10
CA ILE A 121 -4.57 -23.08 3.12
C ILE A 121 -3.78 -23.18 1.81
N ALA A 122 -3.16 -22.08 1.37
CA ALA A 122 -2.31 -22.12 0.17
C ALA A 122 -1.09 -23.03 0.35
N ALA A 123 -0.54 -23.11 1.56
CA ALA A 123 0.59 -23.99 1.89
C ALA A 123 0.23 -25.49 1.81
N GLU A 124 -1.06 -25.85 1.95
CA GLU A 124 -1.54 -27.23 1.78
C GLU A 124 -1.53 -27.67 0.31
N GLY A 125 -1.46 -26.72 -0.65
CA GLY A 125 -1.32 -27.00 -2.09
C GLY A 125 -2.61 -27.47 -2.77
N ASP A 126 -3.79 -27.34 -2.13
CA ASP A 126 -5.10 -27.61 -2.76
C ASP A 126 -5.62 -26.38 -3.49
N PRO A 127 -5.69 -26.40 -4.85
CA PRO A 127 -6.19 -25.26 -5.61
C PRO A 127 -7.65 -24.92 -5.33
N ALA A 128 -8.49 -25.91 -5.03
CA ALA A 128 -9.91 -25.68 -4.81
C ALA A 128 -10.14 -24.96 -3.45
N ALA A 129 -9.48 -25.43 -2.40
CA ALA A 129 -9.49 -24.80 -1.09
C ALA A 129 -8.92 -23.39 -1.15
N SER A 130 -7.78 -23.21 -1.84
CA SER A 130 -7.11 -21.91 -2.04
C SER A 130 -8.02 -20.90 -2.76
N ARG A 131 -8.72 -21.31 -3.84
CA ARG A 131 -9.69 -20.44 -4.54
C ARG A 131 -10.85 -20.03 -3.63
N LYS A 132 -11.38 -20.96 -2.86
CA LYS A 132 -12.48 -20.69 -1.91
C LYS A 132 -12.04 -19.67 -0.85
N GLN A 133 -10.87 -19.87 -0.25
CA GLN A 133 -10.37 -18.95 0.77
C GLN A 133 -9.99 -17.58 0.18
N PHE A 134 -9.45 -17.54 -1.04
CA PHE A 134 -9.19 -16.28 -1.75
C PHE A 134 -10.47 -15.44 -1.90
N VAL A 135 -11.58 -16.05 -2.28
CA VAL A 135 -12.88 -15.36 -2.39
C VAL A 135 -13.35 -14.85 -1.03
N ALA A 136 -13.20 -15.66 0.03
CA ALA A 136 -13.55 -15.25 1.40
C ALA A 136 -12.70 -14.04 1.86
N THR A 137 -11.38 -14.08 1.59
CA THR A 137 -10.48 -12.97 1.89
C THR A 137 -10.87 -11.70 1.13
N GLY A 138 -11.22 -11.82 -0.17
CA GLY A 138 -11.74 -10.70 -0.98
C GLY A 138 -13.03 -10.12 -0.40
N GLY A 139 -13.88 -10.95 0.22
CA GLY A 139 -15.09 -10.53 0.93
C GLY A 139 -14.79 -9.56 2.08
N THR A 140 -13.72 -9.77 2.84
CA THR A 140 -13.32 -8.85 3.92
C THR A 140 -12.85 -7.50 3.38
N CYS A 141 -12.11 -7.49 2.26
CA CYS A 141 -11.73 -6.25 1.57
C CYS A 141 -12.97 -5.46 1.15
N LYS A 142 -13.96 -6.17 0.55
CA LYS A 142 -15.20 -5.54 0.10
C LYS A 142 -15.99 -4.95 1.26
N ALA A 143 -16.15 -5.67 2.35
CA ALA A 143 -16.91 -5.22 3.53
C ALA A 143 -16.34 -3.92 4.14
N CYS A 144 -15.00 -3.79 4.18
CA CYS A 144 -14.35 -2.55 4.60
C CYS A 144 -14.52 -1.44 3.55
N HIS A 145 -14.31 -1.75 2.27
CA HIS A 145 -14.36 -0.76 1.20
C HIS A 145 -15.77 -0.18 0.99
N ASP A 146 -16.82 -0.96 1.11
CA ASP A 146 -18.20 -0.49 0.97
C ASP A 146 -18.51 0.60 2.01
N GLU A 147 -18.01 0.44 3.23
CA GLU A 147 -18.27 1.35 4.32
C GLU A 147 -17.32 2.55 4.32
N TYR A 148 -16.01 2.32 4.17
CA TYR A 148 -14.95 3.28 4.49
C TYR A 148 -14.21 3.85 3.30
N LYS A 149 -14.42 3.34 2.07
CA LYS A 149 -13.73 3.83 0.88
C LYS A 149 -14.70 4.54 -0.07
N SER A 150 -14.37 5.79 -0.43
CA SER A 150 -15.11 6.53 -1.46
C SER A 150 -14.82 5.96 -2.86
N LYS A 151 -15.81 6.05 -3.78
CA LYS A 151 -15.62 5.75 -5.21
C LYS A 151 -14.63 6.72 -5.84
N ASP A 152 -14.77 8.01 -5.49
CA ASP A 152 -13.94 9.09 -6.00
C ASP A 152 -12.96 9.59 -4.94
N TYR A 153 -11.91 10.28 -5.38
CA TYR A 153 -11.02 10.97 -4.45
C TYR A 153 -11.76 12.14 -3.78
N LEU A 154 -11.62 12.18 -2.47
CA LEU A 154 -12.10 13.28 -1.65
C LEU A 154 -11.00 14.32 -1.60
N TYR A 155 -11.29 15.53 -2.05
CA TYR A 155 -10.37 16.65 -1.88
C TYR A 155 -10.69 17.32 -0.55
N SER A 156 -9.79 17.16 0.42
CA SER A 156 -9.79 18.10 1.54
C SER A 156 -9.31 19.42 1.01
N ARG A 157 -10.22 20.39 0.83
CA ARG A 157 -9.81 21.76 0.54
C ARG A 157 -8.98 22.23 1.71
N TYR A 158 -7.74 22.60 1.46
CA TYR A 158 -7.03 23.44 2.39
C TYR A 158 -7.85 24.71 2.54
N SER A 159 -8.53 24.88 3.66
CA SER A 159 -8.96 26.21 4.08
C SER A 159 -7.67 26.97 4.38
N ALA A 160 -7.38 27.91 3.49
CA ALA A 160 -6.31 28.87 3.68
C ALA A 160 -6.53 29.67 4.97
#